data_0e4d563b3bc2c00bec9087cea399b51e
#
_entry.id   0e4d563b3bc2c00bec9087cea399b51e
#
_cell.length_a   1.000
_cell.length_b   1.000
_cell.length_c   1.000
_cell.angle_alpha   90.00
_cell.angle_beta   90.00
_cell.angle_gamma   90.00
#
_symmetry.space_group_name_H-M   'P 1'
#
loop_
_entity.id
_entity.type
_entity.pdbx_description
1 polymer ?
#
loop_
_entity_poly.entity_id
_entity_poly.type
_entity_poly.pdbx_seq_one_letter_code
_entity_poly.pdbx_strand_id
1 'polypeptide(L)'
;MLYAIEAAKGNVPMPARLVLISPAPITRAWREEFEKTLAERSRSEAIVRMRDELAASGLRESDPAAYRHRAFELSVAGYFADPRLAEKLTPFRVLARVQKSVWESLGDFDLRESLQTVHVPSLVVHGRHDPIPMASAESAAQRLGAKFVVLEHSGHVPYVEQLTALSSAIEEFLAATAKSPGQ
;
A
#
# COMPACT_ATOMS: atom_id res chain seq x y z
N MET A 1 -10.05 5.05 -0.85
CA MET A 1 -10.21 6.35 -1.55
C MET A 1 -11.46 6.40 -2.40
N LEU A 2 -11.62 5.56 -3.43
CA LEU A 2 -12.79 5.61 -4.34
C LEU A 2 -14.13 5.54 -3.61
N TYR A 3 -14.27 4.69 -2.59
CA TYR A 3 -15.48 4.64 -1.76
C TYR A 3 -15.80 6.01 -1.12
N ALA A 4 -14.81 6.68 -0.55
CA ALA A 4 -15.01 7.98 0.09
C ALA A 4 -15.41 9.08 -0.92
N ILE A 5 -14.86 9.01 -2.13
CA ILE A 5 -15.25 9.89 -3.24
C ILE A 5 -16.71 9.65 -3.65
N GLU A 6 -17.12 8.39 -3.77
CA GLU A 6 -18.53 8.05 -4.10
C GLU A 6 -19.48 8.44 -2.96
N ALA A 7 -19.02 8.36 -1.71
CA ALA A 7 -19.79 8.84 -0.56
C ALA A 7 -19.95 10.37 -0.58
N ALA A 8 -18.91 11.11 -0.95
CA ALA A 8 -19.00 12.57 -1.11
C ALA A 8 -19.97 13.00 -2.23
N LYS A 9 -20.18 12.14 -3.22
CA LYS A 9 -21.20 12.34 -4.27
C LYS A 9 -22.61 11.94 -3.85
N GLY A 10 -22.78 11.35 -2.65
CA GLY A 10 -24.06 10.86 -2.15
C GLY A 10 -24.46 9.46 -2.66
N ASN A 11 -23.58 8.76 -3.38
CA ASN A 11 -23.86 7.45 -3.96
C ASN A 11 -23.82 6.30 -2.94
N VAL A 12 -23.10 6.47 -1.84
CA VAL A 12 -22.97 5.52 -0.73
C VAL A 12 -22.88 6.27 0.60
N PRO A 13 -23.14 5.63 1.76
CA PRO A 13 -23.02 6.28 3.06
C PRO A 13 -21.61 6.82 3.32
N MET A 14 -21.53 8.04 3.88
CA MET A 14 -20.28 8.65 4.26
C MET A 14 -19.69 7.94 5.48
N PRO A 15 -18.41 7.53 5.46
CA PRO A 15 -17.75 7.00 6.64
C PRO A 15 -17.53 8.10 7.67
N ALA A 16 -17.59 7.76 8.95
CA ALA A 16 -17.33 8.73 10.03
C ALA A 16 -15.86 9.19 10.07
N ARG A 17 -14.95 8.36 9.60
CA ARG A 17 -13.50 8.61 9.54
C ARG A 17 -12.90 7.83 8.39
N LEU A 18 -11.73 8.29 7.90
CA LEU A 18 -10.98 7.62 6.84
C LEU A 18 -9.53 7.39 7.27
N VAL A 19 -9.09 6.15 7.23
CA VAL A 19 -7.67 5.78 7.43
C VAL A 19 -7.16 5.15 6.16
N LEU A 20 -6.13 5.72 5.57
CA LEU A 20 -5.44 5.21 4.39
C LEU A 20 -4.04 4.76 4.79
N ILE A 21 -3.75 3.48 4.60
CA ILE A 21 -2.45 2.88 4.89
C ILE A 21 -1.81 2.50 3.58
N SER A 22 -0.64 3.08 3.29
CA SER A 22 0.07 2.90 2.02
C SER A 22 -0.89 2.98 0.82
N PRO A 23 -1.57 4.13 0.63
CA PRO A 23 -2.61 4.24 -0.39
C PRO A 23 -2.04 4.02 -1.80
N ALA A 24 -2.84 3.43 -2.67
CA ALA A 24 -2.51 3.32 -4.09
C ALA A 24 -2.27 4.71 -4.71
N PRO A 25 -1.51 4.81 -5.81
CA PRO A 25 -1.28 6.08 -6.51
C PRO A 25 -2.60 6.77 -6.86
N ILE A 26 -2.66 8.10 -6.66
CA ILE A 26 -3.87 8.89 -6.92
C ILE A 26 -3.93 9.50 -8.33
N THR A 27 -2.87 9.32 -9.12
CA THR A 27 -2.84 9.68 -10.54
C THR A 27 -2.18 8.57 -11.36
N ARG A 28 -2.45 8.57 -12.66
CA ARG A 28 -1.81 7.65 -13.60
C ARG A 28 -0.29 7.83 -13.65
N ALA A 29 0.20 9.07 -13.64
CA ALA A 29 1.64 9.36 -13.68
C ALA A 29 2.38 8.73 -12.48
N TRP A 30 1.84 8.84 -11.28
CA TRP A 30 2.42 8.20 -10.09
C TRP A 30 2.28 6.68 -10.10
N ARG A 31 1.27 6.15 -10.77
CA ARG A 31 1.18 4.71 -10.99
C ARG A 31 2.32 4.20 -11.88
N GLU A 32 2.63 4.91 -12.96
CA GLU A 32 3.72 4.56 -13.87
C GLU A 32 5.08 4.63 -13.15
N GLU A 33 5.29 5.65 -12.31
CA GLU A 33 6.48 5.77 -11.46
C GLU A 33 6.58 4.62 -10.46
N PHE A 34 5.48 4.27 -9.80
CA PHE A 34 5.40 3.12 -8.91
C PHE A 34 5.78 1.82 -9.62
N GLU A 35 5.21 1.54 -10.80
CA GLU A 35 5.48 0.31 -11.56
C GLU A 35 6.98 0.21 -11.93
N LYS A 36 7.59 1.33 -12.32
CA LYS A 36 9.03 1.41 -12.59
C LYS A 36 9.85 1.13 -11.34
N THR A 37 9.58 1.83 -10.25
CA THR A 37 10.29 1.66 -8.98
C THR A 37 10.18 0.23 -8.45
N LEU A 38 8.99 -0.37 -8.50
CA LEU A 38 8.77 -1.75 -8.07
C LEU A 38 9.55 -2.75 -8.95
N ALA A 39 9.58 -2.52 -10.27
CA ALA A 39 10.33 -3.36 -11.20
C ALA A 39 11.85 -3.27 -10.93
N GLU A 40 12.37 -2.08 -10.65
CA GLU A 40 13.77 -1.86 -10.29
C GLU A 40 14.12 -2.56 -8.97
N ARG A 41 13.33 -2.38 -7.92
CA ARG A 41 13.52 -3.06 -6.62
C ARG A 41 13.47 -4.57 -6.74
N SER A 42 12.53 -5.10 -7.55
CA SER A 42 12.40 -6.53 -7.78
C SER A 42 13.60 -7.17 -8.48
N ARG A 43 14.48 -6.34 -9.06
CA ARG A 43 15.76 -6.73 -9.68
C ARG A 43 16.97 -6.37 -8.83
N SER A 44 16.77 -5.91 -7.59
CA SER A 44 17.89 -5.62 -6.69
C SER A 44 18.73 -6.88 -6.46
N GLU A 45 20.03 -6.69 -6.23
CA GLU A 45 20.98 -7.80 -6.02
C GLU A 45 20.51 -8.74 -4.89
N ALA A 46 19.95 -8.19 -3.82
CA ALA A 46 19.44 -8.98 -2.71
C ALA A 46 18.30 -9.93 -3.14
N ILE A 47 17.30 -9.42 -3.89
CA ILE A 47 16.16 -10.25 -4.33
C ILE A 47 16.60 -11.25 -5.41
N VAL A 48 17.50 -10.85 -6.32
CA VAL A 48 18.06 -11.78 -7.31
C VAL A 48 18.78 -12.93 -6.62
N ARG A 49 19.66 -12.65 -5.66
CA ARG A 49 20.35 -13.67 -4.88
C ARG A 49 19.39 -14.64 -4.18
N MET A 50 18.36 -14.10 -3.51
CA MET A 50 17.34 -14.93 -2.86
C MET A 50 16.57 -15.83 -3.85
N ARG A 51 16.35 -15.38 -5.08
CA ARG A 51 15.74 -16.19 -6.14
C ARG A 51 16.67 -17.30 -6.64
N ASP A 52 17.95 -16.98 -6.80
CA ASP A 52 18.98 -17.96 -7.21
C ASP A 52 19.14 -19.03 -6.12
N GLU A 53 19.16 -18.65 -4.85
CA GLU A 53 19.16 -19.59 -3.71
C GLU A 53 17.93 -20.50 -3.72
N LEU A 54 16.74 -19.96 -3.98
CA LEU A 54 15.53 -20.76 -4.11
C LEU A 54 15.61 -21.71 -5.31
N ALA A 55 16.12 -21.24 -6.45
CA ALA A 55 16.29 -22.08 -7.64
C ALA A 55 17.25 -23.26 -7.41
N ALA A 56 18.33 -23.02 -6.62
CA ALA A 56 19.33 -24.02 -6.29
C ALA A 56 18.94 -24.94 -5.12
N SER A 57 17.86 -24.65 -4.39
CA SER A 57 17.51 -25.33 -3.13
C SER A 57 17.01 -26.77 -3.28
N GLY A 58 16.63 -27.20 -4.48
CA GLY A 58 15.96 -28.50 -4.70
C GLY A 58 14.53 -28.58 -4.16
N LEU A 59 14.00 -27.50 -3.57
CA LEU A 59 12.64 -27.47 -3.03
C LEU A 59 11.56 -27.71 -4.08
N ARG A 60 11.86 -27.35 -5.34
CA ARG A 60 10.88 -27.51 -6.43
C ARG A 60 10.47 -28.97 -6.62
N GLU A 61 11.40 -29.89 -6.42
CA GLU A 61 11.24 -31.34 -6.55
C GLU A 61 10.87 -32.00 -5.23
N SER A 62 11.53 -31.60 -4.12
CA SER A 62 11.38 -32.25 -2.80
C SER A 62 10.13 -31.77 -2.05
N ASP A 63 9.77 -30.47 -2.13
CA ASP A 63 8.56 -29.88 -1.53
C ASP A 63 8.01 -28.75 -2.42
N PRO A 64 7.20 -29.09 -3.42
CA PRO A 64 6.59 -28.10 -4.33
C PRO A 64 5.68 -27.08 -3.62
N ALA A 65 5.16 -27.41 -2.43
CA ALA A 65 4.33 -26.47 -1.67
C ALA A 65 5.20 -25.38 -1.03
N ALA A 66 6.28 -25.77 -0.35
CA ALA A 66 7.26 -24.83 0.20
C ALA A 66 7.91 -23.98 -0.90
N TYR A 67 8.23 -24.57 -2.06
CA TYR A 67 8.74 -23.80 -3.20
C TYR A 67 7.76 -22.71 -3.64
N ARG A 68 6.48 -23.03 -3.83
CA ARG A 68 5.47 -22.03 -4.23
C ARG A 68 5.28 -20.94 -3.18
N HIS A 69 5.33 -21.31 -1.91
CA HIS A 69 5.26 -20.36 -0.80
C HIS A 69 6.43 -19.37 -0.88
N ARG A 70 7.65 -19.89 -0.97
CA ARG A 70 8.85 -19.06 -1.08
C ARG A 70 8.88 -18.20 -2.36
N ALA A 71 8.43 -18.75 -3.48
CA ALA A 71 8.30 -18.00 -4.73
C ALA A 71 7.30 -16.85 -4.61
N PHE A 72 6.20 -17.02 -3.86
CA PHE A 72 5.27 -15.95 -3.53
C PHE A 72 5.95 -14.84 -2.72
N GLU A 73 6.66 -15.19 -1.63
CA GLU A 73 7.39 -14.21 -0.81
C GLU A 73 8.36 -13.37 -1.66
N LEU A 74 9.13 -14.02 -2.54
CA LEU A 74 10.05 -13.33 -3.43
C LEU A 74 9.35 -12.47 -4.49
N SER A 75 8.12 -12.80 -4.85
CA SER A 75 7.33 -12.00 -5.79
C SER A 75 6.87 -10.67 -5.21
N VAL A 76 6.73 -10.60 -3.88
CA VAL A 76 6.29 -9.40 -3.16
C VAL A 76 7.42 -8.69 -2.39
N ALA A 77 8.63 -9.25 -2.41
CA ALA A 77 9.77 -8.74 -1.65
C ALA A 77 10.13 -7.28 -1.99
N GLY A 78 9.90 -6.83 -3.24
CA GLY A 78 10.13 -5.45 -3.66
C GLY A 78 9.22 -4.40 -3.01
N TYR A 79 8.16 -4.81 -2.35
CA TYR A 79 7.28 -3.93 -1.58
C TYR A 79 7.81 -3.57 -0.20
N PHE A 80 8.79 -4.32 0.32
CA PHE A 80 9.34 -4.15 1.66
C PHE A 80 10.56 -3.23 1.67
N ALA A 81 10.80 -2.55 2.78
CA ALA A 81 12.05 -1.85 3.05
C ALA A 81 13.20 -2.87 3.20
N ASP A 82 12.95 -3.97 3.94
CA ASP A 82 13.83 -5.14 3.98
C ASP A 82 13.14 -6.31 3.25
N PRO A 83 13.64 -6.73 2.08
CA PRO A 83 13.04 -7.80 1.29
C PRO A 83 12.85 -9.14 2.04
N ARG A 84 13.68 -9.39 3.08
CA ARG A 84 13.63 -10.61 3.89
C ARG A 84 12.35 -10.71 4.71
N LEU A 85 11.75 -9.56 5.05
CA LEU A 85 10.51 -9.53 5.83
C LEU A 85 9.28 -10.02 5.04
N ALA A 86 9.40 -10.23 3.74
CA ALA A 86 8.35 -10.82 2.91
C ALA A 86 7.92 -12.23 3.40
N GLU A 87 8.80 -12.97 4.07
CA GLU A 87 8.48 -14.25 4.69
C GLU A 87 7.43 -14.19 5.80
N LYS A 88 7.24 -12.99 6.40
CA LYS A 88 6.25 -12.76 7.45
C LYS A 88 4.86 -12.38 6.90
N LEU A 89 4.77 -12.15 5.60
CA LEU A 89 3.50 -11.81 4.98
C LEU A 89 2.65 -13.07 4.74
N THR A 90 1.44 -13.07 5.26
CA THR A 90 0.49 -14.15 4.98
C THR A 90 0.25 -14.26 3.46
N PRO A 91 0.45 -15.42 2.86
CA PRO A 91 0.24 -15.62 1.43
C PRO A 91 -1.18 -15.29 1.00
N PHE A 92 -1.31 -14.59 -0.12
CA PHE A 92 -2.58 -14.31 -0.77
C PHE A 92 -2.48 -14.58 -2.27
N ARG A 93 -3.63 -14.74 -2.91
CA ARG A 93 -3.67 -15.01 -4.34
C ARG A 93 -3.90 -13.71 -5.11
N VAL A 94 -2.95 -13.33 -5.94
CA VAL A 94 -3.11 -12.24 -6.90
C VAL A 94 -3.67 -12.80 -8.20
N LEU A 95 -4.80 -12.27 -8.64
CA LEU A 95 -5.36 -12.57 -9.95
C LEU A 95 -4.96 -11.46 -10.92
N ALA A 96 -3.86 -11.65 -11.63
CA ALA A 96 -3.29 -10.64 -12.55
C ALA A 96 -4.33 -10.10 -13.55
N ARG A 97 -5.26 -10.95 -14.04
CA ARG A 97 -6.34 -10.51 -14.94
C ARG A 97 -7.28 -9.50 -14.27
N VAL A 98 -7.63 -9.72 -13.00
CA VAL A 98 -8.50 -8.81 -12.25
C VAL A 98 -7.78 -7.51 -11.98
N GLN A 99 -6.54 -7.58 -11.51
CA GLN A 99 -5.71 -6.40 -11.29
C GLN A 99 -5.57 -5.55 -12.56
N LYS A 100 -5.25 -6.18 -13.70
CA LYS A 100 -5.17 -5.50 -15.00
C LYS A 100 -6.49 -4.83 -15.36
N SER A 101 -7.62 -5.55 -15.27
CA SER A 101 -8.96 -5.03 -15.58
C SER A 101 -9.34 -3.83 -14.71
N VAL A 102 -9.01 -3.85 -13.42
CA VAL A 102 -9.24 -2.71 -12.51
C VAL A 102 -8.44 -1.49 -12.96
N TRP A 103 -7.15 -1.65 -13.27
CA TRP A 103 -6.33 -0.54 -13.72
C TRP A 103 -6.77 0.00 -15.10
N GLU A 104 -7.16 -0.87 -16.01
CA GLU A 104 -7.68 -0.47 -17.32
C GLU A 104 -9.00 0.31 -17.20
N SER A 105 -9.88 -0.09 -16.26
CA SER A 105 -11.15 0.61 -16.03
C SER A 105 -10.99 2.02 -15.48
N LEU A 106 -9.87 2.33 -14.82
CA LEU A 106 -9.58 3.66 -14.32
C LEU A 106 -9.10 4.62 -15.43
N GLY A 107 -8.56 4.09 -16.53
CA GLY A 107 -8.07 4.88 -17.64
C GLY A 107 -6.98 5.88 -17.25
N ASP A 108 -7.10 7.11 -17.74
CA ASP A 108 -6.25 8.25 -17.37
C ASP A 108 -6.85 8.96 -16.16
N PHE A 109 -6.63 8.37 -14.98
CA PHE A 109 -7.24 8.85 -13.75
C PHE A 109 -6.38 9.90 -13.04
N ASP A 110 -7.07 10.88 -12.47
CA ASP A 110 -6.55 11.87 -11.52
C ASP A 110 -7.60 12.09 -10.43
N LEU A 111 -7.29 11.66 -9.20
CA LEU A 111 -8.21 11.72 -8.08
C LEU A 111 -8.05 13.00 -7.24
N ARG A 112 -7.11 13.90 -7.59
CA ARG A 112 -6.77 15.05 -6.75
C ARG A 112 -7.93 15.98 -6.47
N GLU A 113 -8.74 16.29 -7.49
CA GLU A 113 -9.93 17.15 -7.32
C GLU A 113 -11.03 16.41 -6.56
N SER A 114 -11.28 15.15 -6.90
CA SER A 114 -12.31 14.37 -6.22
C SER A 114 -12.01 14.13 -4.74
N LEU A 115 -10.73 14.00 -4.34
CA LEU A 115 -10.36 13.86 -2.93
C LEU A 115 -10.67 15.12 -2.11
N GLN A 116 -10.65 16.30 -2.71
CA GLN A 116 -11.00 17.57 -2.03
C GLN A 116 -12.48 17.64 -1.62
N THR A 117 -13.34 16.83 -2.22
CA THR A 117 -14.78 16.81 -1.86
C THR A 117 -15.07 15.92 -0.64
N VAL A 118 -14.08 15.19 -0.14
CA VAL A 118 -14.22 14.29 1.01
C VAL A 118 -13.91 15.05 2.29
N HIS A 119 -14.95 15.33 3.08
CA HIS A 119 -14.87 16.15 4.31
C HIS A 119 -15.10 15.31 5.56
N VAL A 120 -14.25 14.33 5.80
CA VAL A 120 -14.26 13.51 7.05
C VAL A 120 -12.88 13.55 7.70
N PRO A 121 -12.78 13.43 9.02
CA PRO A 121 -11.49 13.27 9.68
C PRO A 121 -10.71 12.14 9.02
N SER A 122 -9.50 12.44 8.56
CA SER A 122 -8.72 11.52 7.74
C SER A 122 -7.29 11.39 8.24
N LEU A 123 -6.75 10.17 8.14
CA LEU A 123 -5.35 9.83 8.41
C LEU A 123 -4.76 9.15 7.18
N VAL A 124 -3.58 9.58 6.75
CA VAL A 124 -2.78 8.88 5.75
C VAL A 124 -1.48 8.44 6.41
N VAL A 125 -1.19 7.14 6.37
CA VAL A 125 0.08 6.55 6.83
C VAL A 125 0.82 5.99 5.63
N HIS A 126 2.12 6.30 5.50
CA HIS A 126 2.93 5.86 4.36
C HIS A 126 4.33 5.45 4.79
N GLY A 127 4.87 4.39 4.22
CA GLY A 127 6.24 3.96 4.49
C GLY A 127 7.26 4.82 3.74
N ARG A 128 8.38 5.19 4.39
CA ARG A 128 9.48 5.95 3.75
C ARG A 128 10.03 5.24 2.53
N HIS A 129 10.05 3.93 2.60
CA HIS A 129 10.60 3.04 1.56
C HIS A 129 9.52 2.36 0.72
N ASP A 130 8.30 2.90 0.68
CA ASP A 130 7.24 2.40 -0.19
C ASP A 130 7.63 2.61 -1.67
N PRO A 131 7.48 1.62 -2.56
CA PRO A 131 7.68 1.84 -3.99
C PRO A 131 6.65 2.80 -4.60
N ILE A 132 5.49 3.01 -3.95
CA ILE A 132 4.56 4.06 -4.34
C ILE A 132 5.17 5.41 -3.95
N PRO A 133 5.24 6.39 -4.87
CA PRO A 133 5.87 7.66 -4.60
C PRO A 133 5.28 8.39 -3.38
N MET A 134 6.15 8.85 -2.50
CA MET A 134 5.78 9.66 -1.32
C MET A 134 4.90 10.84 -1.72
N ALA A 135 5.23 11.52 -2.83
CA ALA A 135 4.47 12.65 -3.36
C ALA A 135 2.99 12.33 -3.64
N SER A 136 2.68 11.08 -4.02
CA SER A 136 1.29 10.63 -4.21
C SER A 136 0.54 10.59 -2.87
N ALA A 137 1.16 10.04 -1.81
CA ALA A 137 0.56 9.96 -0.49
C ALA A 137 0.45 11.34 0.18
N GLU A 138 1.46 12.17 0.05
CA GLU A 138 1.44 13.58 0.51
C GLU A 138 0.33 14.38 -0.16
N SER A 139 0.20 14.25 -1.49
CA SER A 139 -0.87 14.91 -2.23
C SER A 139 -2.26 14.40 -1.80
N ALA A 140 -2.42 13.09 -1.58
CA ALA A 140 -3.67 12.54 -1.05
C ALA A 140 -4.00 13.13 0.33
N ALA A 141 -3.03 13.18 1.24
CA ALA A 141 -3.19 13.76 2.56
C ALA A 141 -3.57 15.24 2.50
N GLN A 142 -2.88 16.02 1.68
CA GLN A 142 -3.16 17.44 1.48
C GLN A 142 -4.59 17.67 0.95
N ARG A 143 -5.02 16.90 -0.05
CA ARG A 143 -6.34 17.04 -0.67
C ARG A 143 -7.48 16.66 0.28
N LEU A 144 -7.24 15.67 1.16
CA LEU A 144 -8.18 15.25 2.19
C LEU A 144 -8.16 16.14 3.45
N GLY A 145 -7.21 17.06 3.59
CA GLY A 145 -6.95 17.73 4.88
C GLY A 145 -6.58 16.74 5.99
N ALA A 146 -5.92 15.64 5.64
CA ALA A 146 -5.64 14.52 6.54
C ALA A 146 -4.38 14.75 7.40
N LYS A 147 -4.35 14.15 8.60
CA LYS A 147 -3.07 13.92 9.31
C LYS A 147 -2.21 13.01 8.45
N PHE A 148 -0.96 13.38 8.21
CA PHE A 148 -0.01 12.56 7.45
C PHE A 148 1.07 12.01 8.39
N VAL A 149 1.31 10.70 8.35
CA VAL A 149 2.31 10.02 9.17
C VAL A 149 3.22 9.19 8.27
N VAL A 150 4.52 9.41 8.36
CA VAL A 150 5.55 8.63 7.66
C VAL A 150 6.18 7.64 8.62
N LEU A 151 6.25 6.37 8.20
CA LEU A 151 6.93 5.31 8.92
C LEU A 151 8.33 5.12 8.31
N GLU A 152 9.36 5.56 9.04
CA GLU A 152 10.72 5.73 8.51
C GLU A 152 11.40 4.42 8.10
N HIS A 153 11.01 3.28 8.69
CA HIS A 153 11.59 1.96 8.43
C HIS A 153 10.58 0.99 7.82
N SER A 154 9.64 1.49 7.01
CA SER A 154 8.64 0.68 6.35
C SER A 154 8.61 0.93 4.85
N GLY A 155 8.33 -0.13 4.10
CA GLY A 155 7.86 -0.08 2.73
C GLY A 155 6.33 -0.02 2.66
N HIS A 156 5.76 -0.78 1.73
CA HIS A 156 4.32 -0.81 1.46
C HIS A 156 3.50 -1.62 2.46
N VAL A 157 4.15 -2.35 3.37
CA VAL A 157 3.50 -3.34 4.25
C VAL A 157 3.75 -3.02 5.72
N PRO A 158 3.37 -1.83 6.21
CA PRO A 158 3.71 -1.35 7.54
C PRO A 158 3.14 -2.21 8.67
N TYR A 159 2.05 -2.94 8.42
CA TYR A 159 1.49 -3.89 9.39
C TYR A 159 2.36 -5.15 9.59
N VAL A 160 3.36 -5.37 8.75
CA VAL A 160 4.42 -6.39 8.94
C VAL A 160 5.70 -5.75 9.47
N GLU A 161 6.07 -4.58 8.92
CA GLU A 161 7.38 -3.98 9.14
C GLU A 161 7.44 -3.12 10.41
N GLN A 162 6.39 -2.34 10.68
CA GLN A 162 6.32 -1.40 11.81
C GLN A 162 4.93 -1.40 12.48
N LEU A 163 4.42 -2.59 12.84
CA LEU A 163 3.08 -2.75 13.40
C LEU A 163 2.82 -1.83 14.60
N THR A 164 3.74 -1.74 15.56
CA THR A 164 3.58 -0.89 16.76
C THR A 164 3.41 0.58 16.41
N ALA A 165 4.26 1.11 15.53
CA ALA A 165 4.19 2.51 15.11
C ALA A 165 2.90 2.79 14.30
N LEU A 166 2.50 1.86 13.45
CA LEU A 166 1.24 1.93 12.71
C LEU A 166 0.04 1.96 13.65
N SER A 167 -0.01 1.02 14.62
CA SER A 167 -1.11 0.94 15.61
C SER A 167 -1.20 2.22 16.43
N SER A 168 -0.06 2.73 16.94
CA SER A 168 -0.03 3.98 17.70
C SER A 168 -0.56 5.17 16.90
N ALA A 169 -0.17 5.30 15.63
CA ALA A 169 -0.65 6.39 14.77
C ALA A 169 -2.17 6.32 14.56
N ILE A 170 -2.73 5.12 14.41
CA ILE A 170 -4.17 4.90 14.24
C ILE A 170 -4.91 5.19 15.57
N GLU A 171 -4.42 4.67 16.68
CA GLU A 171 -5.03 4.87 18.01
C GLU A 171 -5.07 6.35 18.40
N GLU A 172 -3.96 7.07 18.22
CA GLU A 172 -3.90 8.52 18.44
C GLU A 172 -4.92 9.26 17.56
N PHE A 173 -5.03 8.92 16.28
CA PHE A 173 -5.99 9.55 15.38
C PHE A 173 -7.43 9.26 15.82
N LEU A 174 -7.74 8.01 16.16
CA LEU A 174 -9.09 7.64 16.62
C LEU A 174 -9.45 8.33 17.94
N ALA A 175 -8.52 8.43 18.89
CA ALA A 175 -8.72 9.13 20.16
C ALA A 175 -8.94 10.63 19.95
N ALA A 176 -8.15 11.27 19.08
CA ALA A 176 -8.28 12.69 18.79
C ALA A 176 -9.63 13.02 18.11
N THR A 177 -10.14 12.14 17.26
CA THR A 177 -11.39 12.33 16.53
C THR A 177 -12.64 11.80 17.23
N ALA A 178 -12.49 11.01 18.29
CA ALA A 178 -13.61 10.55 19.14
C ALA A 178 -14.20 11.66 20.00
N LYS A 179 -13.44 12.74 20.28
CA LYS A 179 -13.81 13.85 21.15
C LYS A 179 -14.58 14.96 20.44
N SER A 180 -15.01 14.76 19.21
CA SER A 180 -15.91 15.66 18.47
C SER A 180 -17.27 15.00 18.25
N PRO A 181 -18.10 14.79 19.30
CA PRO A 181 -19.53 14.61 19.08
C PRO A 181 -20.08 16.02 18.80
N GLY A 182 -20.71 16.20 17.65
CA GLY A 182 -21.38 17.35 17.14
C GLY A 182 -21.53 18.58 18.04
N GLN A 183 -20.97 19.71 17.59
CA GLN A 183 -21.61 21.01 17.78
C GLN A 183 -22.56 21.27 16.64
#